data_fa40b8ed0065e1dde50aabbd1a69b80a
#
_entry.id   fa40b8ed0065e1dde50aabbd1a69b80a
#
_cell.length_a   1.000
_cell.length_b   1.000
_cell.length_c   1.000
_cell.angle_alpha   90.00
_cell.angle_beta   90.00
_cell.angle_gamma   90.00
#
_symmetry.space_group_name_H-M   'P 1'
#
loop_
_entity.id
_entity.type
_entity.pdbx_description
1 polymer ?
#
loop_
_entity_poly.entity_id
_entity_poly.type
_entity_poly.pdbx_seq_one_letter_code
_entity_poly.pdbx_strand_id
1 'polypeptide(L)'
;MDLLQPLNLPPYPFKITEHNGEYTLFDELRKKTIIITPEEWVRQHFVQYLIKDKGYPKTLIGLEGGMKLHGTARRTDILVRNNKGEKVLLVECKAPSVAITQGVFDQVARYNMVHKVPLLTVTNGLQHYYCRIDFVNERYDFLEELPEY
;
A
#
# COMPACT_ATOMS: atom_id res chain seq x y z
N MET A 1 -9.57 17.23 10.87
CA MET A 1 -8.80 15.98 10.97
C MET A 1 -7.33 16.28 10.70
N ASP A 2 -6.46 15.75 11.53
CA ASP A 2 -5.03 15.96 11.36
C ASP A 2 -4.51 15.06 10.21
N LEU A 3 -3.90 15.68 9.19
CA LEU A 3 -3.32 14.97 8.06
C LEU A 3 -2.20 14.01 8.51
N LEU A 4 -1.43 14.42 9.51
CA LEU A 4 -0.28 13.66 10.02
C LEU A 4 -0.67 12.83 11.25
N GLN A 5 -1.88 12.30 11.27
CA GLN A 5 -2.36 11.53 12.42
C GLN A 5 -1.55 10.26 12.66
N PRO A 6 -1.47 9.80 13.92
CA PRO A 6 -0.86 8.51 14.20
C PRO A 6 -1.64 7.38 13.52
N LEU A 7 -0.90 6.41 12.98
CA LEU A 7 -1.47 5.24 12.35
C LEU A 7 -1.21 4.01 13.21
N ASN A 8 -1.93 2.93 12.93
CA ASN A 8 -1.69 1.64 13.58
C ASN A 8 -0.54 0.90 12.88
N LEU A 9 0.60 1.60 12.81
CA LEU A 9 1.86 1.13 12.25
C LEU A 9 2.96 1.74 13.11
N PRO A 10 4.17 1.19 13.11
CA PRO A 10 5.27 1.79 13.86
C PRO A 10 5.51 3.24 13.40
N PRO A 11 5.94 4.12 14.32
CA PRO A 11 6.30 5.48 13.94
C PRO A 11 7.65 5.48 13.22
N TYR A 12 7.69 6.08 12.04
CA TYR A 12 8.93 6.21 11.26
C TYR A 12 9.35 7.67 11.21
N PRO A 13 10.67 7.96 11.22
CA PRO A 13 11.18 9.34 11.28
C PRO A 13 11.17 9.99 9.89
N PHE A 14 10.00 10.41 9.42
CA PHE A 14 9.90 11.13 8.17
C PHE A 14 10.38 12.56 8.31
N LYS A 15 11.11 13.05 7.32
CA LYS A 15 11.48 14.46 7.23
C LYS A 15 10.38 15.21 6.49
N ILE A 16 9.55 15.90 7.25
CA ILE A 16 8.39 16.59 6.73
C ILE A 16 8.66 18.09 6.68
N THR A 17 8.38 18.70 5.54
CA THR A 17 8.47 20.14 5.35
C THR A 17 7.07 20.70 5.15
N GLU A 18 6.77 21.81 5.83
CA GLU A 18 5.53 22.54 5.66
C GLU A 18 5.79 23.84 4.93
N HIS A 19 4.96 24.12 3.91
CA HIS A 19 5.00 25.36 3.18
C HIS A 19 3.58 25.74 2.77
N ASN A 20 3.13 26.93 3.21
CA ASN A 20 1.78 27.44 2.93
C ASN A 20 0.65 26.44 3.22
N GLY A 21 0.77 25.72 4.34
CA GLY A 21 -0.24 24.75 4.74
C GLY A 21 -0.14 23.40 4.08
N GLU A 22 0.78 23.23 3.14
CA GLU A 22 1.05 21.94 2.52
C GLU A 22 2.21 21.24 3.22
N TYR A 23 2.06 19.93 3.42
CA TYR A 23 3.14 19.09 3.94
C TYR A 23 3.74 18.30 2.78
N THR A 24 5.07 18.25 2.75
CA THR A 24 5.81 17.50 1.74
C THR A 24 6.85 16.60 2.42
N LEU A 25 7.24 15.54 1.73
CA LEU A 25 8.37 14.72 2.11
C LEU A 25 9.07 14.20 0.84
N PHE A 26 10.31 13.76 1.01
CA PHE A 26 11.04 13.14 -0.09
C PHE A 26 10.73 11.65 -0.13
N ASP A 27 10.19 11.19 -1.27
CA ASP A 27 9.88 9.78 -1.51
C ASP A 27 11.13 9.07 -2.03
N GLU A 28 11.69 8.18 -1.21
CA GLU A 28 12.90 7.45 -1.56
C GLU A 28 12.76 6.54 -2.76
N LEU A 29 11.56 6.01 -3.00
CA LEU A 29 11.34 5.07 -4.10
C LEU A 29 11.16 5.81 -5.42
N ARG A 30 10.37 6.88 -5.42
CA ARG A 30 10.17 7.70 -6.62
C ARG A 30 11.25 8.75 -6.80
N LYS A 31 12.09 8.97 -5.78
CA LYS A 31 13.21 9.92 -5.77
C LYS A 31 12.77 11.34 -6.11
N LYS A 32 11.70 11.78 -5.51
CA LYS A 32 11.17 13.13 -5.67
C LYS A 32 10.41 13.57 -4.42
N THR A 33 10.29 14.88 -4.27
CA THR A 33 9.46 15.46 -3.22
C THR A 33 7.99 15.33 -3.63
N ILE A 34 7.16 14.84 -2.72
CA ILE A 34 5.74 14.66 -2.94
C ILE A 34 4.93 15.44 -1.91
N ILE A 35 3.72 15.82 -2.29
CA ILE A 35 2.75 16.41 -1.37
C ILE A 35 2.10 15.27 -0.59
N ILE A 36 2.02 15.41 0.73
CA ILE A 36 1.41 14.40 1.58
C ILE A 36 -0.10 14.58 1.55
N THR A 37 -0.79 13.64 0.92
CA THR A 37 -2.24 13.48 1.03
C THR A 37 -2.54 12.44 2.11
N PRO A 38 -3.80 12.30 2.56
CA PRO A 38 -4.15 11.24 3.51
C PRO A 38 -3.72 9.84 3.04
N GLU A 39 -3.90 9.53 1.76
CA GLU A 39 -3.48 8.24 1.20
C GLU A 39 -1.96 8.11 1.13
N GLU A 40 -1.24 9.20 0.75
CA GLU A 40 0.21 9.18 0.73
C GLU A 40 0.80 8.97 2.12
N TRP A 41 0.16 9.51 3.14
CA TRP A 41 0.58 9.29 4.52
C TRP A 41 0.54 7.81 4.88
N VAL A 42 -0.53 7.13 4.50
CA VAL A 42 -0.66 5.68 4.69
C VAL A 42 0.37 4.93 3.86
N ARG A 43 0.52 5.29 2.60
CA ARG A 43 1.47 4.62 1.69
C ARG A 43 2.90 4.73 2.21
N GLN A 44 3.33 5.91 2.62
CA GLN A 44 4.70 6.11 3.09
C GLN A 44 4.99 5.28 4.33
N HIS A 45 4.04 5.20 5.25
CA HIS A 45 4.18 4.34 6.41
C HIS A 45 4.26 2.86 6.02
N PHE A 46 3.40 2.44 5.09
CA PHE A 46 3.36 1.03 4.72
C PHE A 46 4.63 0.60 3.97
N VAL A 47 5.18 1.48 3.13
CA VAL A 47 6.47 1.21 2.49
C VAL A 47 7.56 1.01 3.54
N GLN A 48 7.64 1.88 4.54
CA GLN A 48 8.62 1.74 5.61
C GLN A 48 8.40 0.47 6.43
N TYR A 49 7.14 0.12 6.66
CA TYR A 49 6.78 -1.12 7.35
C TYR A 49 7.28 -2.35 6.59
N LEU A 50 7.09 -2.38 5.28
CA LEU A 50 7.59 -3.48 4.44
C LEU A 50 9.11 -3.59 4.53
N ILE A 51 9.82 -2.47 4.44
CA ILE A 51 11.28 -2.47 4.42
C ILE A 51 11.86 -2.80 5.80
N LYS A 52 11.42 -2.08 6.83
CA LYS A 52 12.07 -2.12 8.15
C LYS A 52 11.56 -3.23 9.04
N ASP A 53 10.28 -3.57 8.96
CA ASP A 53 9.66 -4.54 9.86
C ASP A 53 9.43 -5.89 9.20
N LYS A 54 9.23 -5.94 7.89
CA LYS A 54 8.94 -7.19 7.17
C LYS A 54 10.06 -7.65 6.24
N GLY A 55 11.13 -6.88 6.11
CA GLY A 55 12.33 -7.30 5.39
C GLY A 55 12.24 -7.31 3.89
N TYR A 56 11.23 -6.67 3.30
CA TYR A 56 11.12 -6.60 1.84
C TYR A 56 12.21 -5.71 1.27
N PRO A 57 12.96 -6.17 0.26
CA PRO A 57 14.03 -5.36 -0.32
C PRO A 57 13.47 -4.11 -1.00
N LYS A 58 14.05 -2.97 -0.67
CA LYS A 58 13.63 -1.67 -1.22
C LYS A 58 13.62 -1.66 -2.75
N THR A 59 14.60 -2.32 -3.36
CA THR A 59 14.73 -2.37 -4.83
C THR A 59 13.63 -3.16 -5.53
N LEU A 60 12.89 -3.99 -4.79
CA LEU A 60 11.81 -4.81 -5.33
C LEU A 60 10.43 -4.19 -5.13
N ILE A 61 10.36 -3.06 -4.43
CA ILE A 61 9.11 -2.37 -4.15
C ILE A 61 8.89 -1.28 -5.19
N GLY A 62 7.76 -1.34 -5.88
CA GLY A 62 7.35 -0.31 -6.83
C GLY A 62 6.09 0.41 -6.36
N LEU A 63 6.02 1.70 -6.64
CA LEU A 63 4.81 2.49 -6.42
C LEU A 63 4.15 2.69 -7.78
N GLU A 64 3.05 1.97 -8.01
CA GLU A 64 2.35 1.95 -9.27
C GLU A 64 1.42 3.16 -9.39
N GLY A 65 2.03 4.34 -9.40
CA GLY A 65 1.28 5.57 -9.61
C GLY A 65 0.81 5.67 -11.05
N GLY A 66 -0.43 6.13 -11.25
CA GLY A 66 -0.96 6.34 -12.58
C GLY A 66 -1.43 5.09 -13.31
N MET A 67 -1.44 3.94 -12.65
CA MET A 67 -2.04 2.75 -13.19
C MET A 67 -3.53 2.96 -13.43
N LYS A 68 -4.04 2.55 -14.59
CA LYS A 68 -5.43 2.77 -14.94
C LYS A 68 -6.19 1.47 -15.00
N LEU A 69 -7.39 1.48 -14.43
CA LEU A 69 -8.37 0.41 -14.55
C LEU A 69 -9.69 1.07 -14.92
N HIS A 70 -10.28 0.72 -16.05
CA HIS A 70 -11.52 1.31 -16.57
C HIS A 70 -11.44 2.85 -16.66
N GLY A 71 -10.27 3.37 -17.07
CA GLY A 71 -10.07 4.79 -17.20
C GLY A 71 -9.77 5.54 -15.90
N THR A 72 -9.84 4.85 -14.76
CA THR A 72 -9.56 5.44 -13.45
C THR A 72 -8.09 5.24 -13.08
N ALA A 73 -7.41 6.32 -12.71
CA ALA A 73 -6.02 6.23 -12.26
C ALA A 73 -5.96 5.65 -10.85
N ARG A 74 -5.15 4.61 -10.66
CA ARG A 74 -4.82 4.04 -9.35
C ARG A 74 -3.46 4.58 -8.94
N ARG A 75 -3.41 5.35 -7.85
CA ARG A 75 -2.19 6.08 -7.45
C ARG A 75 -1.59 5.61 -6.14
N THR A 76 -2.27 4.73 -5.44
CA THR A 76 -1.89 4.37 -4.07
C THR A 76 -1.43 2.93 -3.93
N ASP A 77 -1.27 2.24 -5.05
CA ASP A 77 -0.85 0.85 -5.03
C ASP A 77 0.64 0.72 -4.79
N ILE A 78 0.99 -0.23 -3.94
CA ILE A 78 2.36 -0.69 -3.76
C ILE A 78 2.42 -2.08 -4.37
N LEU A 79 3.42 -2.31 -5.22
CA LEU A 79 3.60 -3.61 -5.84
C LEU A 79 5.01 -4.12 -5.55
N VAL A 80 5.11 -5.32 -5.02
CA VAL A 80 6.41 -5.95 -4.74
C VAL A 80 6.59 -7.11 -5.70
N ARG A 81 7.77 -7.15 -6.30
CA ARG A 81 8.19 -8.26 -7.16
C ARG A 81 9.30 -9.06 -6.49
N ASN A 82 9.54 -10.28 -6.98
CA ASN A 82 10.70 -11.05 -6.57
C ASN A 82 11.86 -10.83 -7.56
N ASN A 83 12.98 -11.51 -7.35
CA ASN A 83 14.17 -11.37 -8.20
C ASN A 83 13.95 -11.82 -9.64
N LYS A 84 12.87 -12.57 -9.89
CA LYS A 84 12.51 -13.03 -11.24
C LYS A 84 11.54 -12.08 -11.94
N GLY A 85 11.19 -10.97 -11.29
CA GLY A 85 10.24 -10.00 -11.82
C GLY A 85 8.78 -10.40 -11.62
N GLU A 86 8.51 -11.47 -10.90
CA GLU A 86 7.14 -11.92 -10.64
C GLU A 86 6.51 -11.07 -9.54
N LYS A 87 5.23 -10.76 -9.69
CA LYS A 87 4.46 -9.99 -8.70
C LYS A 87 4.15 -10.91 -7.51
N VAL A 88 4.51 -10.48 -6.30
CA VAL A 88 4.32 -11.30 -5.11
C VAL A 88 3.41 -10.67 -4.07
N LEU A 89 3.32 -9.35 -4.03
CA LEU A 89 2.47 -8.63 -3.07
C LEU A 89 1.89 -7.38 -3.71
N LEU A 90 0.60 -7.18 -3.55
CA LEU A 90 -0.09 -5.94 -3.92
C LEU A 90 -0.68 -5.32 -2.65
N VAL A 91 -0.43 -4.03 -2.45
CA VAL A 91 -1.00 -3.28 -1.33
C VAL A 91 -1.84 -2.15 -1.88
N GLU A 92 -3.12 -2.15 -1.55
CA GLU A 92 -4.02 -1.04 -1.83
C GLU A 92 -4.13 -0.16 -0.60
N CYS A 93 -3.74 1.10 -0.75
CA CYS A 93 -3.76 2.08 0.34
C CYS A 93 -4.97 3.00 0.18
N LYS A 94 -5.70 3.18 1.27
CA LYS A 94 -6.83 4.10 1.37
C LYS A 94 -6.52 5.13 2.44
N ALA A 95 -7.18 6.29 2.36
CA ALA A 95 -7.07 7.29 3.42
C ALA A 95 -7.61 6.75 4.75
N PRO A 96 -7.11 7.25 5.90
CA PRO A 96 -7.59 6.79 7.21
C PRO A 96 -9.10 6.98 7.42
N SER A 97 -9.69 7.95 6.75
CA SER A 97 -11.13 8.22 6.85
C SER A 97 -11.98 7.23 6.06
N VAL A 98 -11.38 6.42 5.19
CA VAL A 98 -12.10 5.46 4.36
C VAL A 98 -12.24 4.14 5.12
N ALA A 99 -13.47 3.75 5.41
CA ALA A 99 -13.73 2.45 6.04
C ALA A 99 -13.47 1.33 5.03
N ILE A 100 -12.76 0.30 5.46
CA ILE A 100 -12.53 -0.88 4.60
C ILE A 100 -13.68 -1.84 4.86
N THR A 101 -14.73 -1.69 4.05
CA THR A 101 -15.90 -2.56 4.09
C THR A 101 -15.65 -3.79 3.23
N GLN A 102 -16.55 -4.77 3.34
CA GLN A 102 -16.51 -5.95 2.46
C GLN A 102 -16.57 -5.53 0.98
N GLY A 103 -17.39 -4.52 0.66
CA GLY A 103 -17.48 -4.03 -0.72
C GLY A 103 -16.19 -3.42 -1.23
N VAL A 104 -15.50 -2.65 -0.40
CA VAL A 104 -14.19 -2.09 -0.75
C VAL A 104 -13.19 -3.22 -0.98
N PHE A 105 -13.15 -4.19 -0.09
CA PHE A 105 -12.25 -5.33 -0.23
C PHE A 105 -12.54 -6.13 -1.50
N ASP A 106 -13.81 -6.39 -1.78
CA ASP A 106 -14.22 -7.14 -2.97
C ASP A 106 -13.81 -6.43 -4.26
N GLN A 107 -13.89 -5.10 -4.27
CA GLN A 107 -13.45 -4.31 -5.43
C GLN A 107 -11.96 -4.45 -5.68
N VAL A 108 -11.15 -4.38 -4.62
CA VAL A 108 -9.70 -4.54 -4.74
C VAL A 108 -9.37 -5.97 -5.16
N ALA A 109 -10.04 -6.94 -4.59
CA ALA A 109 -9.84 -8.36 -4.95
C ALA A 109 -10.16 -8.62 -6.41
N ARG A 110 -11.25 -8.02 -6.94
CA ARG A 110 -11.59 -8.13 -8.36
C ARG A 110 -10.52 -7.51 -9.26
N TYR A 111 -10.01 -6.36 -8.87
CA TYR A 111 -8.90 -5.73 -9.58
C TYR A 111 -7.70 -6.68 -9.62
N ASN A 112 -7.40 -7.34 -8.51
CA ASN A 112 -6.28 -8.26 -8.41
C ASN A 112 -6.48 -9.55 -9.23
N MET A 113 -7.70 -9.92 -9.58
CA MET A 113 -7.93 -11.08 -10.44
C MET A 113 -7.26 -10.92 -11.80
N VAL A 114 -7.14 -9.69 -12.29
CA VAL A 114 -6.44 -9.39 -13.54
C VAL A 114 -4.92 -9.53 -13.36
N HIS A 115 -4.40 -9.07 -12.23
CA HIS A 115 -2.95 -9.05 -11.97
C HIS A 115 -2.43 -10.35 -11.37
N LYS A 116 -3.29 -11.13 -10.75
CA LYS A 116 -3.00 -12.45 -10.15
C LYS A 116 -1.83 -12.41 -9.16
N VAL A 117 -1.84 -11.41 -8.27
CA VAL A 117 -0.83 -11.31 -7.22
C VAL A 117 -1.25 -12.19 -6.04
N PRO A 118 -0.39 -13.10 -5.57
CA PRO A 118 -0.81 -14.09 -4.56
C PRO A 118 -1.04 -13.51 -3.16
N LEU A 119 -0.36 -12.43 -2.78
CA LEU A 119 -0.59 -11.76 -1.51
C LEU A 119 -1.24 -10.40 -1.75
N LEU A 120 -2.33 -10.14 -1.07
CA LEU A 120 -3.07 -8.88 -1.19
C LEU A 120 -3.21 -8.26 0.19
N THR A 121 -2.91 -6.98 0.30
CA THR A 121 -3.17 -6.18 1.48
C THR A 121 -4.04 -5.00 1.11
N VAL A 122 -5.06 -4.75 1.92
CA VAL A 122 -5.85 -3.51 1.85
C VAL A 122 -5.70 -2.82 3.20
N THR A 123 -5.27 -1.56 3.19
CA THR A 123 -5.02 -0.83 4.42
C THR A 123 -5.49 0.62 4.30
N ASN A 124 -5.98 1.15 5.42
CA ASN A 124 -6.23 2.59 5.57
C ASN A 124 -5.31 3.21 6.64
N GLY A 125 -4.28 2.47 7.05
CA GLY A 125 -3.36 2.90 8.08
C GLY A 125 -3.81 2.59 9.51
N LEU A 126 -5.10 2.44 9.72
CA LEU A 126 -5.69 2.11 11.03
C LEU A 126 -6.11 0.65 11.10
N GLN A 127 -6.56 0.12 9.98
CA GLN A 127 -6.95 -1.27 9.82
C GLN A 127 -6.22 -1.85 8.61
N HIS A 128 -5.78 -3.10 8.75
CA HIS A 128 -5.04 -3.80 7.71
C HIS A 128 -5.66 -5.18 7.51
N TYR A 129 -5.91 -5.53 6.26
CA TYR A 129 -6.44 -6.85 5.91
C TYR A 129 -5.47 -7.52 4.97
N TYR A 130 -4.98 -8.68 5.36
CA TYR A 130 -4.01 -9.46 4.59
C TYR A 130 -4.67 -10.74 4.13
N CYS A 131 -4.49 -11.09 2.86
CA CYS A 131 -4.98 -12.37 2.41
C CYS A 131 -4.06 -13.01 1.37
N ARG A 132 -4.06 -14.32 1.37
CA ARG A 132 -3.42 -15.13 0.35
C ARG A 132 -4.51 -15.62 -0.59
N ILE A 133 -4.30 -15.44 -1.89
CA ILE A 133 -5.29 -15.78 -2.90
C ILE A 133 -4.87 -17.07 -3.59
N ASP A 134 -5.77 -18.05 -3.58
CA ASP A 134 -5.61 -19.29 -4.32
C ASP A 134 -6.42 -19.15 -5.62
N PHE A 135 -5.72 -18.89 -6.73
CA PHE A 135 -6.39 -18.68 -8.02
C PHE A 135 -6.89 -19.98 -8.63
N VAL A 136 -6.33 -21.12 -8.25
CA VAL A 136 -6.75 -22.42 -8.76
C VAL A 136 -8.10 -22.80 -8.19
N ASN A 137 -8.27 -22.62 -6.86
CA ASN A 137 -9.49 -22.96 -6.14
C ASN A 137 -10.41 -21.76 -5.91
N GLU A 138 -10.05 -20.60 -6.45
CA GLU A 138 -10.83 -19.36 -6.38
C GLU A 138 -11.26 -19.00 -4.96
N ARG A 139 -10.32 -19.01 -4.01
CA ARG A 139 -10.62 -18.67 -2.62
C ARG A 139 -9.59 -17.73 -2.02
N TYR A 140 -10.00 -17.04 -0.94
CA TYR A 140 -9.16 -16.15 -0.16
C TYR A 140 -8.93 -16.75 1.21
N ASP A 141 -7.66 -16.78 1.66
CA ASP A 141 -7.32 -17.15 3.02
C ASP A 141 -6.81 -15.90 3.74
N PHE A 142 -7.60 -15.40 4.70
CA PHE A 142 -7.18 -14.23 5.46
C PHE A 142 -6.07 -14.60 6.43
N LEU A 143 -5.07 -13.70 6.55
CA LEU A 143 -3.92 -13.88 7.42
C LEU A 143 -3.98 -12.88 8.56
N GLU A 144 -3.49 -13.26 9.74
CA GLU A 144 -3.45 -12.36 10.89
C GLU A 144 -2.40 -11.29 10.72
N GLU A 145 -1.31 -11.61 10.03
CA GLU A 145 -0.26 -10.65 9.74
C GLU A 145 0.35 -10.92 8.38
N LEU A 146 1.01 -9.90 7.84
CA LEU A 146 1.70 -10.01 6.57
C LEU A 146 2.95 -10.88 6.74
N PRO A 147 3.16 -11.89 5.87
CA PRO A 147 4.38 -12.67 5.91
C PRO A 147 5.62 -11.82 5.66
N GLU A 148 6.72 -12.17 6.31
CA GLU A 148 8.01 -11.58 6.01
C GLU A 148 8.47 -12.01 4.61
N TYR A 149 9.31 -11.18 4.03
CA TYR A 149 9.88 -11.45 2.70
C TYR A 149 10.72 -12.73 2.69
#